data_1a7f9d2002f7e133e870c2d5b3ccaa9c
#
_entry.id   1a7f9d2002f7e133e870c2d5b3ccaa9c
#
_cell.length_a   1.000
_cell.length_b   1.000
_cell.length_c   1.000
_cell.angle_alpha   90.00
_cell.angle_beta   90.00
_cell.angle_gamma   90.00
#
_symmetry.space_group_name_H-M   'P 1'
#
loop_
_entity.id
_entity.type
_entity.pdbx_description
1 polymer ?
#
loop_
_entity_poly.entity_id
_entity_poly.type
_entity_poly.pdbx_seq_one_letter_code
_entity_poly.pdbx_strand_id
1 'polypeptide(L)'
;MKHWKNKAEFKSRVLDWAGRLDVKVRSLAVRPMSNKWASCSTAGNLNFNAELLSMDRKVGDYVIVHELLHFSVPHHGKLWKSLMRAYLGDYETIDRKLKSRDGRSHLGAV
;
A
#
# COMPACT_ATOMS: atom_id res chain seq x y z
N MET A 1 -12.05 -9.78 -12.46
CA MET A 1 -11.29 -9.08 -11.42
C MET A 1 -10.80 -10.05 -10.37
N LYS A 2 -9.54 -9.95 -9.98
CA LYS A 2 -8.95 -10.86 -9.02
C LYS A 2 -8.83 -10.23 -7.65
N HIS A 3 -9.41 -10.88 -6.67
CA HIS A 3 -9.35 -10.45 -5.28
C HIS A 3 -8.35 -11.29 -4.50
N TRP A 4 -8.06 -10.85 -3.29
CA TRP A 4 -7.23 -11.61 -2.36
C TRP A 4 -8.08 -12.72 -1.74
N LYS A 5 -7.49 -13.90 -1.57
CA LYS A 5 -8.22 -15.03 -0.99
C LYS A 5 -8.50 -14.83 0.50
N ASN A 6 -7.52 -14.29 1.21
CA ASN A 6 -7.62 -14.11 2.66
C ASN A 6 -6.50 -13.16 3.14
N LYS A 7 -6.50 -12.90 4.43
CA LYS A 7 -5.47 -12.04 5.04
C LYS A 7 -4.06 -12.60 4.87
N ALA A 8 -3.91 -13.91 4.95
CA ALA A 8 -2.60 -14.54 4.85
C ALA A 8 -1.97 -14.29 3.47
N GLU A 9 -2.76 -14.39 2.42
CA GLU A 9 -2.27 -14.10 1.06
C GLU A 9 -1.83 -12.65 0.93
N PHE A 10 -2.62 -11.73 1.45
CA PHE A 10 -2.27 -10.31 1.43
C PHE A 10 -0.98 -10.02 2.21
N LYS A 11 -0.87 -10.59 3.40
CA LYS A 11 0.34 -10.41 4.22
C LYS A 11 1.58 -10.98 3.53
N SER A 12 1.44 -12.12 2.86
CA SER A 12 2.53 -12.70 2.08
C SER A 12 2.99 -11.74 0.99
N ARG A 13 2.06 -11.09 0.32
CA ARG A 13 2.38 -10.10 -0.72
C ARG A 13 3.10 -8.89 -0.14
N VAL A 14 2.68 -8.43 1.04
CA VAL A 14 3.37 -7.33 1.72
C VAL A 14 4.82 -7.69 1.99
N LEU A 15 5.07 -8.90 2.48
CA LEU A 15 6.43 -9.34 2.77
C LEU A 15 7.28 -9.51 1.51
N ASP A 16 6.66 -9.93 0.40
CA ASP A 16 7.36 -9.98 -0.88
C ASP A 16 7.82 -8.60 -1.32
N TRP A 17 6.93 -7.62 -1.26
CA TRP A 17 7.28 -6.24 -1.61
C TRP A 17 8.33 -5.68 -0.64
N ALA A 18 8.19 -5.96 0.65
CA ALA A 18 9.16 -5.49 1.64
C ALA A 18 10.55 -6.02 1.35
N GLY A 19 10.64 -7.28 0.92
CA GLY A 19 11.92 -7.87 0.52
C GLY A 19 12.53 -7.16 -0.68
N ARG A 20 11.71 -6.85 -1.68
CA ARG A 20 12.19 -6.13 -2.88
C ARG A 20 12.63 -4.71 -2.57
N LEU A 21 11.93 -4.05 -1.66
CA LEU A 21 12.20 -2.65 -1.31
C LEU A 21 13.15 -2.51 -0.14
N ASP A 22 13.65 -3.61 0.39
CA ASP A 22 14.58 -3.66 1.51
C ASP A 22 14.02 -2.96 2.75
N VAL A 23 12.77 -3.26 3.07
CA VAL A 23 12.10 -2.73 4.25
C VAL A 23 11.97 -3.83 5.30
N LYS A 24 12.37 -3.55 6.52
CA LYS A 24 12.22 -4.48 7.63
C LYS A 24 10.87 -4.28 8.29
N VAL A 25 10.01 -5.30 8.22
CA VAL A 25 8.68 -5.26 8.81
C VAL A 25 8.76 -5.77 10.23
N ARG A 26 8.37 -4.93 11.18
CA ARG A 26 8.35 -5.30 12.60
C ARG A 26 7.02 -5.94 12.97
N SER A 27 5.93 -5.36 12.52
CA SER A 27 4.60 -5.92 12.73
C SER A 27 3.71 -5.62 11.53
N LEU A 28 2.72 -6.47 11.31
CA LEU A 28 1.85 -6.37 10.14
C LEU A 28 0.45 -6.83 10.52
N ALA A 29 -0.52 -5.95 10.35
CA ALA A 29 -1.92 -6.25 10.63
C ALA A 29 -2.80 -5.85 9.45
N VAL A 30 -3.85 -6.64 9.23
CA VAL A 30 -4.91 -6.34 8.27
C VAL A 30 -6.19 -6.29 9.08
N ARG A 31 -6.80 -5.11 9.18
CA ARG A 31 -7.95 -4.90 10.04
C ARG A 31 -8.85 -3.80 9.48
N PRO A 32 -10.11 -3.71 9.92
CA PRO A 32 -10.97 -2.62 9.49
C PRO A 32 -10.39 -1.26 9.91
N MET A 33 -10.39 -0.32 8.99
CA MET A 33 -9.92 1.04 9.25
C MET A 33 -10.94 2.02 8.67
N SER A 34 -11.24 3.09 9.39
CA SER A 34 -12.34 3.98 8.99
C SER A 34 -11.95 5.08 8.02
N ASN A 35 -10.78 5.68 8.19
CA ASN A 35 -10.41 6.88 7.41
C ASN A 35 -9.19 6.74 6.53
N LYS A 36 -8.61 5.57 6.45
CA LYS A 36 -7.40 5.36 5.64
C LYS A 36 -7.36 3.96 5.06
N TRP A 37 -6.54 3.81 4.03
CA TRP A 37 -6.28 2.50 3.43
C TRP A 37 -5.15 1.77 4.11
N ALA A 38 -4.21 2.51 4.70
CA ALA A 38 -3.06 1.93 5.37
C ALA A 38 -2.40 2.96 6.29
N SER A 39 -1.55 2.48 7.17
CA SER A 39 -0.67 3.33 7.97
C SER A 39 0.62 2.60 8.25
N CYS A 40 1.69 3.35 8.42
CA CYS A 40 2.98 2.76 8.79
C CYS A 40 3.71 3.68 9.76
N SER A 41 4.57 3.08 10.57
CA SER A 41 5.46 3.84 11.43
C SER A 41 6.90 3.62 10.99
N THR A 42 7.78 4.55 11.36
CA THR A 42 9.20 4.43 11.03
C THR A 42 9.86 3.22 11.68
N ALA A 43 9.23 2.66 12.71
CA ALA A 43 9.72 1.46 13.37
C ALA A 43 9.42 0.18 12.59
N GLY A 44 8.63 0.25 11.52
CA GLY A 44 8.30 -0.92 10.73
C GLY A 44 6.96 -1.57 11.07
N ASN A 45 6.08 -0.84 11.74
CA ASN A 45 4.73 -1.34 12.06
C ASN A 45 3.78 -0.93 10.96
N LEU A 46 3.15 -1.92 10.33
CA LEU A 46 2.27 -1.73 9.18
C LEU A 46 0.86 -2.16 9.49
N ASN A 47 -0.10 -1.34 9.07
CA ASN A 47 -1.53 -1.67 9.15
C ASN A 47 -2.16 -1.43 7.80
N PHE A 48 -2.96 -2.39 7.34
CA PHE A 48 -3.69 -2.28 6.07
C PHE A 48 -5.17 -2.48 6.32
N ASN A 49 -5.99 -1.73 5.59
CA ASN A 49 -7.43 -1.82 5.70
C ASN A 49 -7.94 -3.13 5.11
N ALA A 50 -8.72 -3.88 5.89
CA ALA A 50 -9.27 -5.15 5.44
C ALA A 50 -10.18 -5.02 4.21
N GLU A 51 -10.70 -3.84 3.91
CA GLU A 51 -11.46 -3.63 2.68
C GLU A 51 -10.65 -3.93 1.43
N LEU A 52 -9.32 -3.83 1.51
CA LEU A 52 -8.45 -4.13 0.37
C LEU A 52 -8.56 -5.58 -0.09
N LEU A 53 -8.97 -6.47 0.81
CA LEU A 53 -9.11 -7.88 0.48
C LEU A 53 -10.18 -8.15 -0.58
N SER A 54 -11.21 -7.29 -0.64
CA SER A 54 -12.29 -7.43 -1.60
C SER A 54 -12.08 -6.61 -2.88
N MET A 55 -10.94 -5.96 -3.00
CA MET A 55 -10.61 -5.13 -4.15
C MET A 55 -9.63 -5.84 -5.07
N ASP A 56 -9.46 -5.31 -6.29
CA ASP A 56 -8.52 -5.86 -7.25
C ASP A 56 -7.11 -5.91 -6.65
N ARG A 57 -6.38 -6.96 -6.97
CA ARG A 57 -5.01 -7.13 -6.46
C ARG A 57 -4.10 -5.97 -6.80
N LYS A 58 -4.31 -5.33 -7.95
CA LYS A 58 -3.51 -4.16 -8.34
C LYS A 58 -3.67 -3.02 -7.36
N VAL A 59 -4.87 -2.86 -6.80
CA VAL A 59 -5.12 -1.83 -5.79
C VAL A 59 -4.32 -2.15 -4.53
N GLY A 60 -4.34 -3.40 -4.11
CA GLY A 60 -3.55 -3.85 -2.96
C GLY A 60 -2.06 -3.60 -3.16
N ASP A 61 -1.53 -3.99 -4.33
CA ASP A 61 -0.11 -3.74 -4.64
C ASP A 61 0.22 -2.24 -4.59
N TYR A 62 -0.66 -1.40 -5.13
CA TYR A 62 -0.46 0.02 -5.10
C TYR A 62 -0.34 0.55 -3.66
N VAL A 63 -1.28 0.17 -2.80
CA VAL A 63 -1.29 0.63 -1.41
C VAL A 63 -0.04 0.14 -0.68
N ILE A 64 0.33 -1.14 -0.89
CA ILE A 64 1.51 -1.72 -0.26
C ILE A 64 2.78 -0.95 -0.65
N VAL A 65 3.01 -0.79 -1.95
CA VAL A 65 4.23 -0.11 -2.43
C VAL A 65 4.24 1.35 -2.00
N HIS A 66 3.08 2.01 -2.04
CA HIS A 66 2.95 3.38 -1.57
C HIS A 66 3.46 3.54 -0.14
N GLU A 67 3.00 2.66 0.76
CA GLU A 67 3.41 2.73 2.16
C GLU A 67 4.87 2.35 2.37
N LEU A 68 5.33 1.29 1.70
CA LEU A 68 6.70 0.83 1.88
C LEU A 68 7.74 1.80 1.34
N LEU A 69 7.43 2.52 0.26
CA LEU A 69 8.37 3.51 -0.28
C LEU A 69 8.62 4.66 0.68
N HIS A 70 7.70 4.94 1.58
CA HIS A 70 7.89 6.01 2.56
C HIS A 70 9.05 5.75 3.52
N PHE A 71 9.49 4.51 3.64
CA PHE A 71 10.67 4.21 4.46
C PHE A 71 11.96 4.73 3.84
N SER A 72 12.00 4.81 2.51
CA SER A 72 13.20 5.27 1.78
C SER A 72 13.01 6.65 1.18
N VAL A 73 11.81 6.96 0.74
CA VAL A 73 11.50 8.20 0.02
C VAL A 73 10.25 8.82 0.66
N PRO A 74 10.42 9.62 1.72
CA PRO A 74 9.28 10.14 2.47
C PRO A 74 8.41 11.16 1.74
N HIS A 75 8.94 11.78 0.69
CA HIS A 75 8.19 12.81 -0.06
C HIS A 75 7.72 12.27 -1.41
N HIS A 76 6.53 12.67 -1.84
CA HIS A 76 5.95 12.29 -3.12
C HIS A 76 6.54 13.12 -4.28
N GLY A 77 7.86 13.26 -4.31
CA GLY A 77 8.54 14.01 -5.36
C GLY A 77 8.85 13.18 -6.60
N LYS A 78 9.75 13.68 -7.42
CA LYS A 78 10.10 13.00 -8.68
C LYS A 78 10.65 11.60 -8.49
N LEU A 79 11.51 11.42 -7.50
CA LEU A 79 12.09 10.09 -7.24
C LEU A 79 11.00 9.09 -6.83
N TRP A 80 10.12 9.48 -5.91
CA TRP A 80 9.02 8.63 -5.47
C TRP A 80 8.14 8.22 -6.65
N LYS A 81 7.78 9.19 -7.49
CA LYS A 81 6.94 8.92 -8.66
C LYS A 81 7.63 8.00 -9.67
N SER A 82 8.93 8.19 -9.87
CA SER A 82 9.70 7.32 -10.77
C SER A 82 9.72 5.88 -10.25
N LEU A 83 9.91 5.70 -8.95
CA LEU A 83 9.93 4.36 -8.34
C LEU A 83 8.56 3.70 -8.39
N MET A 84 7.49 4.45 -8.11
CA MET A 84 6.14 3.92 -8.23
C MET A 84 5.85 3.42 -9.63
N ARG A 85 6.26 4.20 -10.63
CA ARG A 85 6.08 3.82 -12.03
C ARG A 85 6.93 2.62 -12.42
N ALA A 86 8.14 2.55 -11.89
CA ALA A 86 9.03 1.42 -12.18
C ALA A 86 8.48 0.11 -11.60
N TYR A 87 7.91 0.15 -10.41
CA TYR A 87 7.38 -1.06 -9.77
C TYR A 87 5.96 -1.42 -10.21
N LEU A 88 5.12 -0.42 -10.49
CA LEU A 88 3.68 -0.63 -10.68
C LEU A 88 3.15 -0.20 -12.06
N GLY A 89 3.95 0.47 -12.87
CA GLY A 89 3.47 1.00 -14.13
C GLY A 89 2.51 2.15 -13.92
N ASP A 90 1.31 2.08 -14.50
CA ASP A 90 0.31 3.16 -14.40
C ASP A 90 -0.40 3.13 -13.04
N TYR A 91 0.31 3.55 -12.00
CA TYR A 91 -0.27 3.63 -10.66
C TYR A 91 -1.24 4.81 -10.51
N GLU A 92 -1.11 5.83 -11.36
CA GLU A 92 -1.91 7.05 -11.24
C GLU A 92 -3.39 6.80 -11.47
N THR A 93 -3.72 5.89 -12.37
CA THR A 93 -5.12 5.48 -12.59
C THR A 93 -5.70 4.86 -11.32
N ILE A 94 -4.93 4.02 -10.65
CA ILE A 94 -5.36 3.38 -9.41
C ILE A 94 -5.54 4.43 -8.30
N ASP A 95 -4.59 5.34 -8.20
CA ASP A 95 -4.64 6.43 -7.22
C ASP A 95 -5.92 7.26 -7.38
N ARG A 96 -6.25 7.63 -8.61
CA ARG A 96 -7.47 8.38 -8.89
C ARG A 96 -8.74 7.61 -8.50
N LYS A 97 -8.76 6.32 -8.79
CA LYS A 97 -9.92 5.47 -8.45
C LYS A 97 -10.13 5.38 -6.93
N LEU A 98 -9.05 5.24 -6.18
CA LEU A 98 -9.15 5.19 -4.72
C LEU A 98 -9.65 6.52 -4.14
N LYS A 99 -9.14 7.62 -4.64
CA LYS A 99 -9.52 8.94 -4.15
C LYS A 99 -10.98 9.26 -4.44
N SER A 100 -11.48 8.89 -5.61
CA SER A 100 -12.86 9.20 -5.99
C SER A 100 -13.88 8.28 -5.37
N ARG A 101 -13.49 7.05 -5.01
CA ARG A 101 -14.43 6.04 -4.54
C ARG A 101 -15.08 6.39 -3.21
N ASP A 102 -14.30 6.80 -2.23
CA ASP A 102 -14.78 6.99 -0.85
C ASP A 102 -14.53 8.38 -0.31
N GLY A 103 -14.05 9.28 -1.11
CA GLY A 103 -13.65 10.59 -0.63
C GLY A 103 -12.40 10.57 0.21
N ARG A 104 -11.72 9.43 0.33
CA ARG A 104 -10.45 9.34 1.05
C ARG A 104 -9.37 9.93 0.18
N SER A 105 -8.74 10.99 0.66
CA SER A 105 -7.82 11.77 -0.17
C SER A 105 -6.38 11.29 -0.14
N HIS A 106 -6.01 10.41 0.79
CA HIS A 106 -4.63 9.98 0.91
C HIS A 106 -4.53 8.62 1.61
N LEU A 107 -3.36 8.01 1.48
CA LEU A 107 -3.04 6.74 2.11
C LEU A 107 -2.13 7.00 3.29
N GLY A 108 -2.38 6.35 4.40
CA GLY A 108 -1.48 6.38 5.51
C GLY A 108 -1.24 7.76 6.11
N ALA A 109 -0.39 7.80 7.10
CA ALA A 109 -0.15 8.96 7.92
C ALA A 109 1.09 9.76 7.51
N VAL A 110 1.47 9.65 6.30
CA VAL A 110 2.72 10.28 5.88
C VAL A 110 2.48 11.51 5.08
#